data_b2f62a443844965dbd22cc33bf22e753
#
_entry.id   b2f62a443844965dbd22cc33bf22e753
#
_cell.length_a   1.000
_cell.length_b   1.000
_cell.length_c   1.000
_cell.angle_alpha   90.00
_cell.angle_beta   90.00
_cell.angle_gamma   90.00
#
_symmetry.space_group_name_H-M   'P 1'
#
loop_
_entity.id
_entity.type
_entity.pdbx_description
1 polymer ?
#
loop_
_entity_poly.entity_id
_entity_poly.type
_entity_poly.pdbx_seq_one_letter_code
_entity_poly.pdbx_strand_id
1 'polypeptide(L)'
;TDTNGRFHSDWCSMIYSRLMLARNLLTDDGAIAISIDDNESDNLWEICDEVFGSQNFVSKIIVQNNPRGRQSDSFVATVHEYLLCYAKDSTKCLVNGTPLTEDQKAEYCYSDGNGAYRLLGLRQRGVASLREDRPDMFFPIYVDPTTQEVSLDFHDGWLTVVPKKSDGRDGRWMWGKQ
;
A
#
# COMPACT_ATOMS: atom_id res chain seq x y z
N THR A 1 -23.36 16.98 24.03
CA THR A 1 -23.82 18.32 23.60
C THR A 1 -22.74 19.34 23.91
N ASP A 2 -22.51 20.31 23.04
CA ASP A 2 -21.47 21.36 23.14
C ASP A 2 -21.54 22.21 24.41
N THR A 3 -22.55 22.01 25.24
CA THR A 3 -22.76 22.67 26.52
C THR A 3 -22.11 21.93 27.71
N ASN A 4 -21.59 20.71 27.51
CA ASN A 4 -20.89 19.96 28.53
C ASN A 4 -19.38 20.15 28.38
N GLY A 5 -18.71 20.89 29.29
CA GLY A 5 -17.25 21.10 29.28
C GLY A 5 -16.41 19.83 29.41
N ARG A 6 -17.03 18.63 29.48
CA ARG A 6 -16.41 17.32 29.56
C ARG A 6 -16.72 16.40 28.39
N PHE A 7 -17.19 16.92 27.27
CA PHE A 7 -17.73 16.06 26.22
C PHE A 7 -16.71 15.05 25.66
N HIS A 8 -15.43 15.38 25.55
CA HIS A 8 -14.37 14.42 25.20
C HIS A 8 -14.24 13.32 26.25
N SER A 9 -14.24 13.68 27.53
CA SER A 9 -14.16 12.71 28.64
C SER A 9 -15.37 11.77 28.68
N ASP A 10 -16.56 12.32 28.46
CA ASP A 10 -17.79 11.52 28.42
C ASP A 10 -17.80 10.58 27.20
N TRP A 11 -17.32 11.08 26.05
CA TRP A 11 -17.17 10.26 24.84
C TRP A 11 -16.14 9.14 25.06
N CYS A 12 -14.96 9.45 25.60
CA CYS A 12 -13.91 8.47 25.92
C CYS A 12 -14.44 7.38 26.86
N SER A 13 -15.11 7.75 27.94
CA SER A 13 -15.68 6.79 28.89
C SER A 13 -16.72 5.88 28.25
N MET A 14 -17.55 6.45 27.37
CA MET A 14 -18.56 5.72 26.63
C MET A 14 -17.95 4.73 25.65
N ILE A 15 -16.95 5.15 24.87
CA ILE A 15 -16.32 4.30 23.85
C ILE A 15 -15.45 3.21 24.46
N TYR A 16 -14.69 3.54 25.53
CA TYR A 16 -13.84 2.61 26.25
C TYR A 16 -14.59 1.35 26.67
N SER A 17 -15.72 1.54 27.37
CA SER A 17 -16.54 0.41 27.85
C SER A 17 -17.05 -0.47 26.69
N ARG A 18 -17.39 0.14 25.56
CA ARG A 18 -17.83 -0.59 24.36
C ARG A 18 -16.70 -1.37 23.70
N LEU A 19 -15.51 -0.79 23.62
CA LEU A 19 -14.35 -1.44 23.04
C LEU A 19 -13.87 -2.63 23.88
N MET A 20 -13.95 -2.51 25.21
CA MET A 20 -13.70 -3.65 26.13
C MET A 20 -14.64 -4.82 25.85
N LEU A 21 -15.92 -4.55 25.64
CA LEU A 21 -16.89 -5.60 25.26
C LEU A 21 -16.63 -6.13 23.87
N ALA A 22 -16.37 -5.27 22.89
CA ALA A 22 -16.08 -5.64 21.52
C ALA A 22 -14.86 -6.57 21.44
N ARG A 23 -13.78 -6.28 22.17
CA ARG A 23 -12.59 -7.12 22.25
C ARG A 23 -12.92 -8.55 22.70
N ASN A 24 -13.83 -8.69 23.67
CA ASN A 24 -14.25 -10.00 24.17
C ASN A 24 -15.12 -10.80 23.18
N LEU A 25 -15.76 -10.11 22.23
CA LEU A 25 -16.57 -10.74 21.17
C LEU A 25 -15.72 -11.20 19.98
N LEU A 26 -14.51 -10.68 19.81
CA LEU A 26 -13.62 -11.10 18.73
C LEU A 26 -13.08 -12.51 18.98
N THR A 27 -12.98 -13.28 17.91
CA THR A 27 -12.17 -14.51 17.86
C THR A 27 -10.70 -14.17 18.02
N ASP A 28 -9.84 -15.13 18.35
CA ASP A 28 -8.42 -14.86 18.58
C ASP A 28 -7.69 -14.34 17.34
N ASP A 29 -8.14 -14.74 16.14
CA ASP A 29 -7.66 -14.29 14.83
C ASP A 29 -8.45 -13.09 14.28
N GLY A 30 -9.42 -12.59 15.04
CA GLY A 30 -10.31 -11.51 14.64
C GLY A 30 -9.67 -10.13 14.70
N ALA A 31 -10.23 -9.22 13.92
CA ALA A 31 -9.88 -7.80 13.92
C ALA A 31 -11.11 -6.92 14.02
N ILE A 32 -10.91 -5.70 14.50
CA ILE A 32 -11.92 -4.64 14.54
C ILE A 32 -11.48 -3.48 13.67
N ALA A 33 -12.41 -2.87 12.96
CA ALA A 33 -12.21 -1.65 12.20
C ALA A 33 -13.21 -0.59 12.67
N ILE A 34 -12.73 0.59 13.02
CA ILE A 34 -13.50 1.65 13.65
C ILE A 34 -13.37 2.92 12.84
N SER A 35 -14.49 3.41 12.29
CA SER A 35 -14.52 4.71 11.59
C SER A 35 -14.51 5.86 12.60
N ILE A 36 -13.68 6.86 12.30
CA ILE A 36 -13.54 8.06 13.13
C ILE A 36 -13.09 9.25 12.27
N ASP A 37 -13.52 10.44 12.63
CA ASP A 37 -13.05 11.68 12.05
C ASP A 37 -11.92 12.33 12.87
N ASP A 38 -11.46 13.51 12.45
CA ASP A 38 -10.35 14.23 13.09
C ASP A 38 -10.65 14.62 14.55
N ASN A 39 -11.92 14.77 14.94
CA ASN A 39 -12.28 15.33 16.26
C ASN A 39 -11.85 14.44 17.42
N GLU A 40 -11.93 13.12 17.24
CA GLU A 40 -11.68 12.14 18.31
C GLU A 40 -10.67 11.06 17.90
N SER A 41 -9.98 11.21 16.76
CA SER A 41 -9.09 10.17 16.23
C SER A 41 -7.93 9.85 17.16
N ASP A 42 -7.36 10.86 17.81
CA ASP A 42 -6.23 10.69 18.71
C ASP A 42 -6.66 10.03 20.03
N ASN A 43 -7.78 10.48 20.59
CA ASN A 43 -8.38 9.86 21.78
C ASN A 43 -8.75 8.39 21.53
N LEU A 44 -9.33 8.09 20.36
CA LEU A 44 -9.66 6.72 19.98
C LEU A 44 -8.40 5.85 19.86
N TRP A 45 -7.33 6.40 19.30
CA TRP A 45 -6.06 5.67 19.17
C TRP A 45 -5.52 5.25 20.52
N GLU A 46 -5.41 6.20 21.46
CA GLU A 46 -4.92 5.92 22.82
C GLU A 46 -5.81 4.88 23.55
N ILE A 47 -7.12 4.99 23.44
CA ILE A 47 -8.06 4.02 24.00
C ILE A 47 -7.88 2.64 23.38
N CYS A 48 -7.69 2.55 22.06
CA CYS A 48 -7.46 1.29 21.39
C CYS A 48 -6.13 0.66 21.79
N ASP A 49 -5.08 1.45 21.95
CA ASP A 49 -3.78 0.97 22.47
C ASP A 49 -3.91 0.40 23.88
N GLU A 50 -4.71 1.02 24.73
CA GLU A 50 -4.97 0.50 26.08
C GLU A 50 -5.82 -0.78 26.05
N VAL A 51 -6.88 -0.80 25.26
CA VAL A 51 -7.82 -1.91 25.22
C VAL A 51 -7.26 -3.13 24.48
N PHE A 52 -6.69 -2.95 23.31
CA PHE A 52 -6.21 -4.04 22.44
C PHE A 52 -4.72 -4.31 22.59
N GLY A 53 -3.94 -3.33 23.03
CA GLY A 53 -2.48 -3.33 23.07
C GLY A 53 -1.89 -2.73 21.77
N SER A 54 -0.90 -1.83 21.92
CA SER A 54 -0.27 -1.16 20.77
C SER A 54 0.38 -2.14 19.78
N GLN A 55 0.86 -3.31 20.25
CA GLN A 55 1.42 -4.38 19.39
C GLN A 55 0.37 -5.02 18.48
N ASN A 56 -0.91 -4.83 18.75
CA ASN A 56 -2.04 -5.36 17.97
C ASN A 56 -2.60 -4.34 16.98
N PHE A 57 -1.98 -3.17 16.86
CA PHE A 57 -2.29 -2.20 15.81
C PHE A 57 -2.01 -2.80 14.43
N VAL A 58 -3.02 -2.73 13.53
CA VAL A 58 -2.92 -3.23 12.16
C VAL A 58 -2.66 -2.08 11.18
N SER A 59 -3.55 -1.09 11.16
CA SER A 59 -3.40 0.06 10.27
C SER A 59 -4.35 1.22 10.62
N LYS A 60 -4.00 2.43 10.16
CA LYS A 60 -4.90 3.59 10.06
C LYS A 60 -5.09 3.90 8.58
N ILE A 61 -6.26 3.57 8.06
CA ILE A 61 -6.60 3.75 6.65
C ILE A 61 -7.30 5.09 6.48
N ILE A 62 -6.88 5.87 5.49
CA ILE A 62 -7.55 7.12 5.11
C ILE A 62 -8.63 6.76 4.11
N VAL A 63 -9.89 7.08 4.45
CA VAL A 63 -11.07 6.82 3.63
C VAL A 63 -11.56 8.13 3.05
N GLN A 64 -11.53 8.27 1.74
CA GLN A 64 -12.14 9.42 1.08
C GLN A 64 -13.66 9.27 1.11
N ASN A 65 -14.30 10.06 1.99
CA ASN A 65 -15.73 9.98 2.22
C ASN A 65 -16.51 11.00 1.36
N ASN A 66 -15.99 12.22 1.22
CA ASN A 66 -16.64 13.27 0.44
C ASN A 66 -15.63 13.95 -0.51
N PRO A 67 -15.52 13.51 -1.79
CA PRO A 67 -14.58 14.10 -2.75
C PRO A 67 -14.76 15.60 -3.03
N ARG A 68 -15.94 16.16 -2.72
CA ARG A 68 -16.23 17.59 -2.91
C ARG A 68 -15.87 18.45 -1.70
N GLY A 69 -15.49 17.84 -0.58
CA GLY A 69 -15.28 18.50 0.69
C GLY A 69 -16.59 18.85 1.44
N ARG A 70 -16.47 19.12 2.73
CA ARG A 70 -17.58 19.61 3.55
C ARG A 70 -17.65 21.13 3.42
N GLN A 71 -18.75 21.66 2.91
CA GLN A 71 -18.96 23.09 2.74
C GLN A 71 -19.05 23.86 4.08
N SER A 72 -19.22 23.16 5.19
CA SER A 72 -19.27 23.73 6.54
C SER A 72 -17.90 24.02 7.16
N ASP A 73 -16.82 23.56 6.54
CA ASP A 73 -15.47 23.72 7.09
C ASP A 73 -15.01 25.18 6.87
N SER A 74 -14.52 25.80 7.94
CA SER A 74 -14.21 27.25 7.93
C SER A 74 -12.91 27.59 7.21
N PHE A 75 -11.95 26.65 7.11
CA PHE A 75 -10.62 26.91 6.56
C PHE A 75 -10.30 25.99 5.38
N VAL A 76 -10.20 24.69 5.64
CA VAL A 76 -9.85 23.66 4.64
C VAL A 76 -10.94 22.60 4.63
N ALA A 77 -11.54 22.38 3.47
CA ALA A 77 -12.58 21.38 3.33
C ALA A 77 -12.05 19.97 3.55
N THR A 78 -12.57 19.28 4.56
CA THR A 78 -12.20 17.89 4.87
C THR A 78 -12.90 16.94 3.91
N VAL A 79 -12.13 16.08 3.28
CA VAL A 79 -12.61 15.09 2.28
C VAL A 79 -12.51 13.64 2.77
N HIS A 80 -11.95 13.42 3.96
CA HIS A 80 -11.61 12.09 4.46
C HIS A 80 -12.08 11.85 5.88
N GLU A 81 -12.07 10.60 6.24
CA GLU A 81 -12.21 10.06 7.60
C GLU A 81 -11.15 8.96 7.75
N TYR A 82 -11.00 8.44 8.95
CA TYR A 82 -10.08 7.34 9.24
C TYR A 82 -10.82 6.06 9.53
N LEU A 83 -10.22 4.94 9.15
CA LEU A 83 -10.59 3.62 9.63
C LEU A 83 -9.42 3.08 10.43
N LEU A 84 -9.58 3.02 11.75
CA LEU A 84 -8.58 2.53 12.68
C LEU A 84 -8.78 1.03 12.88
N CYS A 85 -7.75 0.23 12.62
CA CYS A 85 -7.83 -1.22 12.63
C CYS A 85 -6.91 -1.82 13.69
N TYR A 86 -7.46 -2.70 14.53
CA TYR A 86 -6.74 -3.48 15.54
C TYR A 86 -7.10 -4.95 15.44
N ALA A 87 -6.11 -5.82 15.63
CA ALA A 87 -6.34 -7.24 15.83
C ALA A 87 -6.61 -7.54 17.32
N LYS A 88 -7.25 -8.64 17.62
CA LYS A 88 -7.28 -9.18 18.98
C LYS A 88 -5.92 -9.73 19.38
N ASP A 89 -5.26 -10.43 18.47
CA ASP A 89 -3.90 -10.96 18.57
C ASP A 89 -3.26 -10.87 17.18
N SER A 90 -2.32 -9.95 16.99
CA SER A 90 -1.65 -9.68 15.72
C SER A 90 -0.86 -10.89 15.21
N THR A 91 -0.44 -11.80 16.09
CA THR A 91 0.29 -13.02 15.72
C THR A 91 -0.60 -14.08 15.06
N LYS A 92 -1.92 -13.99 15.24
CA LYS A 92 -2.91 -14.92 14.71
C LYS A 92 -3.77 -14.31 13.59
N CYS A 93 -3.84 -12.98 13.56
CA CYS A 93 -4.67 -12.25 12.61
C CYS A 93 -4.13 -12.40 11.19
N LEU A 94 -4.97 -12.87 10.26
CA LEU A 94 -4.64 -13.01 8.85
C LEU A 94 -5.40 -11.97 8.03
N VAL A 95 -4.67 -11.05 7.44
CA VAL A 95 -5.22 -10.11 6.46
C VAL A 95 -4.93 -10.65 5.06
N ASN A 96 -5.95 -11.17 4.41
CA ASN A 96 -5.83 -11.70 3.05
C ASN A 96 -5.86 -10.55 2.02
N GLY A 97 -5.05 -10.68 0.97
CA GLY A 97 -5.14 -9.78 -0.19
C GLY A 97 -6.49 -9.92 -0.91
N THR A 98 -6.91 -8.86 -1.58
CA THR A 98 -8.09 -8.92 -2.46
C THR A 98 -7.84 -9.94 -3.58
N PRO A 99 -8.76 -10.86 -3.85
CA PRO A 99 -8.63 -11.78 -4.96
C PRO A 99 -8.42 -11.02 -6.28
N LEU A 100 -7.52 -11.54 -7.12
CA LEU A 100 -7.30 -10.97 -8.44
C LEU A 100 -8.57 -11.09 -9.29
N THR A 101 -8.88 -10.04 -10.04
CA THR A 101 -9.94 -10.09 -11.06
C THR A 101 -9.56 -11.06 -12.18
N GLU A 102 -10.52 -11.51 -12.97
CA GLU A 102 -10.24 -12.41 -14.10
C GLU A 102 -9.28 -11.76 -15.11
N ASP A 103 -9.40 -10.47 -15.36
CA ASP A 103 -8.47 -9.73 -16.23
C ASP A 103 -7.04 -9.70 -15.67
N GLN A 104 -6.90 -9.51 -14.36
CA GLN A 104 -5.60 -9.57 -13.70
C GLN A 104 -5.00 -10.99 -13.70
N LYS A 105 -5.84 -12.02 -13.52
CA LYS A 105 -5.40 -13.42 -13.63
C LYS A 105 -4.94 -13.77 -15.03
N ALA A 106 -5.61 -13.25 -16.08
CA ALA A 106 -5.26 -13.48 -17.46
C ALA A 106 -3.87 -12.92 -17.85
N GLU A 107 -3.34 -11.94 -17.10
CA GLU A 107 -1.96 -11.45 -17.28
C GLU A 107 -0.90 -12.50 -16.88
N TYR A 108 -1.25 -13.45 -15.99
CA TYR A 108 -0.35 -14.50 -15.49
C TYR A 108 -0.42 -15.73 -16.41
N CYS A 109 0.05 -15.55 -17.65
CA CYS A 109 -0.06 -16.55 -18.71
C CYS A 109 1.10 -17.56 -18.77
N TYR A 110 2.09 -17.44 -17.91
CA TYR A 110 3.22 -18.36 -17.77
C TYR A 110 3.13 -19.11 -16.45
N SER A 111 3.72 -20.30 -16.38
CA SER A 111 3.82 -21.07 -15.14
C SER A 111 5.14 -21.84 -15.08
N ASP A 112 5.67 -21.98 -13.86
CA ASP A 112 6.84 -22.80 -13.54
C ASP A 112 6.59 -23.61 -12.25
N GLY A 113 7.63 -24.20 -11.69
CA GLY A 113 7.54 -24.97 -10.44
C GLY A 113 7.11 -24.15 -9.19
N ASN A 114 7.16 -22.83 -9.24
CA ASN A 114 6.78 -21.93 -8.17
C ASN A 114 5.37 -21.35 -8.33
N GLY A 115 4.75 -21.51 -9.50
CA GLY A 115 3.39 -21.07 -9.77
C GLY A 115 3.21 -20.26 -11.06
N ALA A 116 2.06 -19.60 -11.18
CA ALA A 116 1.76 -18.74 -12.34
C ALA A 116 2.46 -17.38 -12.21
N TYR A 117 3.04 -16.90 -13.31
CA TYR A 117 3.72 -15.61 -13.37
C TYR A 117 3.45 -14.85 -14.67
N ARG A 118 3.76 -13.56 -14.67
CA ARG A 118 3.72 -12.70 -15.84
C ARG A 118 5.08 -12.07 -16.11
N LEU A 119 5.38 -11.80 -17.37
CA LEU A 119 6.59 -11.08 -17.74
C LEU A 119 6.33 -9.57 -17.74
N LEU A 120 7.16 -8.85 -17.03
CA LEU A 120 7.17 -7.38 -17.04
C LEU A 120 8.37 -6.89 -17.85
N GLY A 121 8.12 -5.94 -18.75
CA GLY A 121 9.21 -5.31 -19.49
C GLY A 121 10.14 -4.54 -18.55
N LEU A 122 11.44 -4.78 -18.64
CA LEU A 122 12.45 -4.14 -17.78
C LEU A 122 12.55 -2.62 -18.02
N ARG A 123 12.17 -2.13 -19.22
CA ARG A 123 12.18 -0.71 -19.54
C ARG A 123 11.04 0.03 -18.83
N GLN A 124 11.36 1.14 -18.16
CA GLN A 124 10.35 2.02 -17.54
C GLN A 124 9.37 2.58 -18.57
N ARG A 125 8.08 2.57 -18.22
CA ARG A 125 6.98 3.13 -19.00
C ARG A 125 6.31 4.28 -18.25
N GLY A 126 5.56 5.11 -18.97
CA GLY A 126 4.80 6.23 -18.38
C GLY A 126 5.67 7.44 -18.01
N VAL A 127 5.32 8.09 -16.93
CA VAL A 127 6.01 9.29 -16.41
C VAL A 127 7.43 8.95 -15.98
N ALA A 128 8.35 9.92 -16.13
CA ALA A 128 9.77 9.78 -15.78
C ALA A 128 10.43 8.54 -16.41
N SER A 129 10.16 8.28 -17.69
CA SER A 129 10.65 7.12 -18.45
C SER A 129 11.84 7.38 -19.35
N LEU A 130 12.33 8.62 -19.39
CA LEU A 130 13.47 9.03 -20.20
C LEU A 130 14.79 8.88 -19.43
N ARG A 131 15.89 8.76 -20.18
CA ARG A 131 17.25 8.72 -19.63
C ARG A 131 17.56 9.96 -18.80
N GLU A 132 17.11 11.15 -19.23
CA GLU A 132 17.33 12.43 -18.53
C GLU A 132 16.67 12.47 -17.16
N ASP A 133 15.58 11.74 -16.95
CA ASP A 133 14.91 11.67 -15.65
C ASP A 133 15.77 10.95 -14.59
N ARG A 134 16.50 9.90 -15.00
CA ARG A 134 17.40 9.11 -14.15
C ARG A 134 18.56 8.53 -14.99
N PRO A 135 19.64 9.29 -15.22
CA PRO A 135 20.73 8.87 -16.09
C PRO A 135 21.42 7.56 -15.68
N ASP A 136 21.54 7.29 -14.38
CA ASP A 136 22.19 6.10 -13.84
C ASP A 136 21.40 4.80 -14.14
N MET A 137 20.15 4.93 -14.57
CA MET A 137 19.33 3.80 -15.00
C MET A 137 19.38 3.56 -16.53
N PHE A 138 20.33 4.18 -17.22
CA PHE A 138 20.62 3.93 -18.62
C PHE A 138 22.00 3.27 -18.73
N PHE A 139 22.02 1.97 -18.92
CA PHE A 139 23.23 1.16 -19.09
C PHE A 139 22.96 0.02 -20.06
N PRO A 140 23.99 -0.53 -20.72
CA PRO A 140 23.84 -1.70 -21.58
C PRO A 140 23.62 -2.96 -20.73
N ILE A 141 22.83 -3.86 -21.28
CA ILE A 141 22.70 -5.25 -20.86
C ILE A 141 23.18 -6.09 -22.04
N TYR A 142 24.00 -7.09 -21.79
CA TYR A 142 24.53 -7.99 -22.79
C TYR A 142 23.79 -9.32 -22.73
N VAL A 143 23.41 -9.83 -23.90
CA VAL A 143 22.62 -11.06 -24.04
C VAL A 143 23.32 -12.01 -25.01
N ASP A 144 23.61 -13.23 -24.58
CA ASP A 144 24.08 -14.29 -25.46
C ASP A 144 22.97 -14.67 -26.45
N PRO A 145 23.18 -14.54 -27.76
CA PRO A 145 22.16 -14.86 -28.74
C PRO A 145 21.82 -16.36 -28.81
N THR A 146 22.67 -17.25 -28.27
CA THR A 146 22.51 -18.69 -28.30
C THR A 146 21.87 -19.23 -27.04
N THR A 147 22.42 -18.88 -25.86
CA THR A 147 21.97 -19.39 -24.56
C THR A 147 20.92 -18.51 -23.91
N GLN A 148 20.76 -17.26 -24.37
CA GLN A 148 19.94 -16.22 -23.77
C GLN A 148 20.39 -15.81 -22.35
N GLU A 149 21.61 -16.16 -21.98
CA GLU A 149 22.22 -15.66 -20.75
C GLU A 149 22.38 -14.14 -20.80
N VAL A 150 22.25 -13.51 -19.64
CA VAL A 150 22.25 -12.05 -19.48
C VAL A 150 23.38 -11.64 -18.54
N SER A 151 24.15 -10.61 -18.95
CA SER A 151 25.24 -10.04 -18.16
C SER A 151 25.22 -8.52 -18.17
N LEU A 152 25.73 -7.91 -17.10
CA LEU A 152 26.04 -6.46 -17.06
C LEU A 152 27.47 -6.17 -17.54
N ASP A 153 28.31 -7.19 -17.64
CA ASP A 153 29.68 -7.10 -18.16
C ASP A 153 29.68 -7.37 -19.65
N PHE A 154 30.61 -6.68 -20.34
CA PHE A 154 30.77 -6.84 -21.79
C PHE A 154 31.31 -8.25 -22.15
N HIS A 155 30.68 -8.88 -23.14
CA HIS A 155 31.13 -10.15 -23.71
C HIS A 155 31.21 -9.98 -25.24
N ASP A 156 32.31 -10.38 -25.81
CA ASP A 156 32.48 -10.33 -27.28
C ASP A 156 31.47 -11.27 -27.98
N GLY A 157 30.83 -10.78 -29.02
CA GLY A 157 29.82 -11.53 -29.76
C GLY A 157 28.41 -11.50 -29.16
N TRP A 158 28.22 -10.92 -27.98
CA TRP A 158 26.89 -10.80 -27.36
C TRP A 158 26.14 -9.58 -27.86
N LEU A 159 24.80 -9.67 -27.87
CA LEU A 159 23.93 -8.56 -28.25
C LEU A 159 23.93 -7.50 -27.15
N THR A 160 24.10 -6.23 -27.55
CA THR A 160 23.98 -5.10 -26.64
C THR A 160 22.56 -4.56 -26.65
N VAL A 161 21.89 -4.59 -25.51
CA VAL A 161 20.52 -4.11 -25.33
C VAL A 161 20.53 -2.88 -24.44
N VAL A 162 19.93 -1.78 -24.92
CA VAL A 162 19.74 -0.54 -24.16
C VAL A 162 18.26 -0.17 -24.14
N PRO A 163 17.78 0.60 -23.15
CA PRO A 163 16.36 0.90 -22.98
C PRO A 163 15.87 1.96 -23.98
N LYS A 164 15.71 1.58 -25.25
CA LYS A 164 15.14 2.46 -26.28
C LYS A 164 13.61 2.47 -26.24
N LYS A 165 13.02 3.65 -26.41
CA LYS A 165 11.58 3.81 -26.60
C LYS A 165 11.19 3.48 -28.04
N SER A 166 9.90 3.27 -28.30
CA SER A 166 9.38 3.00 -29.65
C SER A 166 9.61 4.17 -30.65
N ASP A 167 9.76 5.40 -30.12
CA ASP A 167 10.06 6.61 -30.88
C ASP A 167 11.58 6.84 -31.08
N GLY A 168 12.42 5.87 -30.67
CA GLY A 168 13.88 5.89 -30.82
C GLY A 168 14.63 6.67 -29.73
N ARG A 169 13.94 7.41 -28.85
CA ARG A 169 14.57 8.13 -27.75
C ARG A 169 15.15 7.18 -26.71
N ASP A 170 16.16 7.67 -25.98
CA ASP A 170 16.71 6.94 -24.85
C ASP A 170 15.72 6.92 -23.68
N GLY A 171 15.29 5.72 -23.32
CA GLY A 171 14.52 5.46 -22.12
C GLY A 171 15.42 5.17 -20.93
N ARG A 172 14.89 4.51 -19.93
CA ARG A 172 15.66 3.99 -18.79
C ARG A 172 15.14 2.64 -18.33
N TRP A 173 15.97 1.91 -17.62
CA TRP A 173 15.52 0.71 -16.94
C TRP A 173 14.66 1.05 -15.72
N MET A 174 13.89 0.09 -15.24
CA MET A 174 13.11 0.22 -14.00
C MET A 174 14.02 0.19 -12.77
N TRP A 175 15.17 -0.50 -12.87
CA TRP A 175 16.08 -0.76 -11.77
C TRP A 175 17.50 -0.34 -12.15
N GLY A 176 18.30 0.06 -11.15
CA GLY A 176 19.70 0.41 -11.32
C GLY A 176 20.59 -0.84 -11.36
N LYS A 177 21.87 -0.65 -11.69
CA LYS A 177 22.90 -1.67 -11.46
C LYS A 177 23.03 -1.87 -9.94
N GLN A 178 22.94 -3.10 -9.50
CA GLN A 178 23.34 -3.51 -8.14
C GLN A 178 24.66 -4.22 -8.20
#